data_aaff0b94176ab4457b16a255a1235978
#
_entry.id   aaff0b94176ab4457b16a255a1235978
#
_cell.length_a   1.000
_cell.length_b   1.000
_cell.length_c   1.000
_cell.angle_alpha   90.00
_cell.angle_beta   90.00
_cell.angle_gamma   90.00
#
_symmetry.space_group_name_H-M   'P 1'
#
loop_
_entity.id
_entity.type
_entity.pdbx_description
1 polymer ?
#
loop_
_entity_poly.entity_id
_entity_poly.type
_entity_poly.pdbx_seq_one_letter_code
_entity_poly.pdbx_strand_id
1 'polypeptide(L)'
;RHTQNSADTDRYGAETGPGLNAEIAKQTLPCYGISLGDITYSEGSRNSTPSMEIIRGHFSRVNMPIFNVMGNHDYTYYNTNASIDTSPESSTINLVSQRSFENVFGPINFSFDRGNVHFVCMKNIYFESTPQSKWNAGDYEGGFTDAEYQWLVQDLEKTPKTMKVVLCVHIPISTSNGPNISKVKNLLKSFTNSIVFSGHTHYQRTVYEGNRLYEQIHAAVCGQWWWSRIEGDGCPNGYTIHYFKDTDIKDAYFIGVNEGMNIRDYQMRIYKGNLRTGGKYAYFQQSHGENEYLINVFNGDEKWKIKVYENGVYAGQPTWIPTNKYTFNTGSSGQTHTIPSSSSQDWWAIGYHIGVCKRGTSGSSYQTNNYHMWKWTAIDPTAKIKVEAEDPYGNVYTCEDVVTDGLNYPDYIKSPLTIF
;
A
#
# COMPACT_ATOMS: atom_id res chain seq x y z
N ARG A 1 -3.13 -14.85 0.16
CA ARG A 1 -2.99 -16.09 -0.63
C ARG A 1 -3.19 -15.79 -2.10
N HIS A 2 -2.20 -15.17 -2.76
CA HIS A 2 -2.26 -14.91 -4.20
C HIS A 2 -2.21 -16.15 -5.06
N THR A 3 -1.78 -17.27 -4.52
CA THR A 3 -1.26 -18.38 -5.31
C THR A 3 -1.86 -19.72 -5.00
N GLN A 4 -2.78 -19.79 -4.07
CA GLN A 4 -3.47 -21.04 -3.85
C GLN A 4 -4.65 -21.18 -4.79
N ASN A 5 -4.62 -22.20 -5.59
CA ASN A 5 -5.52 -22.75 -6.60
C ASN A 5 -7.03 -22.75 -6.31
N SER A 6 -7.58 -21.74 -5.67
CA SER A 6 -9.01 -21.50 -5.67
C SER A 6 -9.33 -20.32 -6.57
N ALA A 7 -10.42 -20.36 -7.28
CA ALA A 7 -10.88 -19.30 -8.18
C ALA A 7 -10.89 -17.91 -7.50
N ASP A 8 -11.05 -17.86 -6.19
CA ASP A 8 -11.09 -16.63 -5.40
C ASP A 8 -9.71 -16.10 -5.01
N THR A 9 -8.64 -16.85 -5.21
CA THR A 9 -7.29 -16.48 -4.81
C THR A 9 -6.39 -16.08 -5.97
N ASP A 10 -6.80 -16.33 -7.19
CA ASP A 10 -6.09 -15.93 -8.41
C ASP A 10 -6.53 -14.56 -8.92
N ARG A 11 -6.74 -13.60 -8.02
CA ARG A 11 -7.14 -12.24 -8.41
C ARG A 11 -6.10 -11.55 -9.28
N TYR A 12 -4.83 -11.85 -9.09
CA TYR A 12 -3.81 -11.28 -9.95
C TYR A 12 -4.02 -11.70 -11.41
N GLY A 13 -4.21 -12.99 -11.65
CA GLY A 13 -4.47 -13.51 -12.99
C GLY A 13 -5.82 -13.10 -13.56
N ALA A 14 -6.86 -13.03 -12.72
CA ALA A 14 -8.22 -12.74 -13.16
C ALA A 14 -8.53 -11.23 -13.25
N GLU A 15 -7.99 -10.41 -12.37
CA GLU A 15 -8.34 -9.00 -12.25
C GLU A 15 -7.15 -8.08 -12.55
N THR A 16 -6.04 -8.21 -11.79
CA THR A 16 -4.91 -7.28 -11.85
C THR A 16 -4.17 -7.35 -13.18
N GLY A 17 -3.80 -8.54 -13.63
CA GLY A 17 -3.08 -8.72 -14.90
C GLY A 17 -3.84 -8.20 -16.11
N PRO A 18 -5.11 -8.58 -16.31
CA PRO A 18 -5.96 -8.01 -17.36
C PRO A 18 -6.13 -6.49 -17.24
N GLY A 19 -6.32 -5.95 -16.04
CA GLY A 19 -6.41 -4.51 -15.79
C GLY A 19 -5.13 -3.77 -16.17
N LEU A 20 -3.96 -4.31 -15.78
CA LEU A 20 -2.65 -3.79 -16.20
C LEU A 20 -2.51 -3.79 -17.72
N ASN A 21 -2.85 -4.89 -18.40
CA ASN A 21 -2.76 -4.98 -19.85
C ASN A 21 -3.68 -3.98 -20.55
N ALA A 22 -4.88 -3.78 -20.02
CA ALA A 22 -5.81 -2.78 -20.54
C ALA A 22 -5.27 -1.35 -20.37
N GLU A 23 -4.57 -1.07 -19.26
CA GLU A 23 -3.94 0.22 -19.05
C GLU A 23 -2.69 0.41 -19.90
N ILE A 24 -1.83 -0.61 -20.01
CA ILE A 24 -0.65 -0.59 -20.88
C ILE A 24 -1.04 -0.32 -22.33
N ALA A 25 -2.16 -0.90 -22.80
CA ALA A 25 -2.65 -0.70 -24.17
C ALA A 25 -3.03 0.77 -24.49
N LYS A 26 -3.27 1.59 -23.45
CA LYS A 26 -3.54 3.03 -23.61
C LYS A 26 -2.25 3.86 -23.68
N GLN A 27 -1.11 3.28 -23.32
CA GLN A 27 0.14 4.00 -23.24
C GLN A 27 0.84 4.07 -24.57
N THR A 28 1.45 5.20 -24.85
CA THR A 28 2.28 5.43 -26.05
C THR A 28 3.78 5.30 -25.78
N LEU A 29 4.16 5.24 -24.50
CA LEU A 29 5.54 5.10 -24.04
C LEU A 29 5.80 3.69 -23.54
N PRO A 30 7.06 3.23 -23.58
CA PRO A 30 7.43 1.95 -22.99
C PRO A 30 7.08 1.89 -21.48
N CYS A 31 6.38 0.82 -21.07
CA CYS A 31 5.97 0.59 -19.70
C CYS A 31 6.89 -0.44 -19.03
N TYR A 32 7.13 -0.23 -17.75
CA TYR A 32 7.86 -1.15 -16.87
C TYR A 32 7.12 -1.23 -15.55
N GLY A 33 6.98 -2.42 -14.99
CA GLY A 33 6.38 -2.64 -13.68
C GLY A 33 7.46 -2.87 -12.63
N ILE A 34 7.21 -2.41 -11.40
CA ILE A 34 8.02 -2.74 -10.24
C ILE A 34 7.06 -3.29 -9.17
N SER A 35 7.28 -4.55 -8.79
CA SER A 35 6.63 -5.14 -7.63
C SER A 35 7.47 -4.84 -6.38
N LEU A 36 6.85 -4.25 -5.38
CA LEU A 36 7.52 -3.80 -4.15
C LEU A 36 7.58 -4.87 -3.06
N GLY A 37 7.51 -6.15 -3.43
CA GLY A 37 7.66 -7.26 -2.50
C GLY A 37 6.35 -7.88 -2.03
N ASP A 38 6.47 -8.87 -1.14
CA ASP A 38 5.36 -9.69 -0.68
C ASP A 38 4.58 -10.33 -1.84
N ILE A 39 5.33 -10.82 -2.82
CA ILE A 39 4.80 -11.44 -4.03
C ILE A 39 4.08 -12.73 -3.65
N THR A 40 4.58 -13.43 -2.64
CA THR A 40 3.98 -14.65 -2.14
C THR A 40 3.49 -14.47 -0.71
N TYR A 41 2.57 -15.33 -0.30
CA TYR A 41 2.23 -15.51 1.09
C TYR A 41 3.10 -16.65 1.66
N SER A 42 3.92 -16.36 2.65
CA SER A 42 4.72 -17.39 3.32
C SER A 42 3.82 -18.38 4.05
N GLU A 43 3.86 -19.65 3.65
CA GLU A 43 3.03 -20.70 4.24
C GLU A 43 3.68 -21.42 5.42
N GLY A 44 4.56 -20.76 6.15
CA GLY A 44 5.27 -21.41 7.26
C GLY A 44 6.25 -22.48 6.73
N SER A 45 6.46 -23.56 7.39
CA SER A 45 7.50 -24.57 7.17
C SER A 45 7.64 -25.21 5.75
N ARG A 46 7.07 -24.61 4.69
CA ARG A 46 7.10 -25.15 3.34
C ARG A 46 7.88 -24.23 2.41
N ASN A 47 8.65 -24.84 1.53
CA ASN A 47 9.26 -24.17 0.39
C ASN A 47 8.13 -23.65 -0.53
N SER A 48 7.98 -22.33 -0.66
CA SER A 48 6.97 -21.72 -1.54
C SER A 48 7.50 -21.40 -2.94
N THR A 49 8.62 -21.97 -3.35
CA THR A 49 9.14 -21.85 -4.74
C THR A 49 8.06 -22.15 -5.77
N PRO A 50 7.22 -23.20 -5.65
CA PRO A 50 6.10 -23.42 -6.57
C PRO A 50 5.12 -22.25 -6.65
N SER A 51 4.85 -21.58 -5.52
CA SER A 51 4.00 -20.38 -5.50
C SER A 51 4.64 -19.21 -6.24
N MET A 52 5.95 -19.01 -6.08
CA MET A 52 6.71 -18.00 -6.82
C MET A 52 6.67 -18.26 -8.34
N GLU A 53 6.81 -19.51 -8.76
CA GLU A 53 6.74 -19.89 -10.18
C GLU A 53 5.35 -19.63 -10.78
N ILE A 54 4.28 -19.89 -10.04
CA ILE A 54 2.92 -19.58 -10.48
C ILE A 54 2.77 -18.06 -10.68
N ILE A 55 3.25 -17.25 -9.74
CA ILE A 55 3.17 -15.78 -9.88
C ILE A 55 4.05 -15.28 -11.02
N ARG A 56 5.23 -15.83 -11.20
CA ARG A 56 6.04 -15.53 -12.38
C ARG A 56 5.27 -15.83 -13.68
N GLY A 57 4.50 -16.93 -13.69
CA GLY A 57 3.59 -17.26 -14.78
C GLY A 57 2.48 -16.22 -14.99
N HIS A 58 1.97 -15.61 -13.93
CA HIS A 58 1.02 -14.50 -14.06
C HIS A 58 1.70 -13.22 -14.56
N PHE A 59 2.87 -12.88 -14.03
CA PHE A 59 3.63 -11.71 -14.46
C PHE A 59 4.02 -11.79 -15.94
N SER A 60 4.35 -13.00 -16.43
CA SER A 60 4.71 -13.20 -17.84
C SER A 60 3.55 -12.97 -18.83
N ARG A 61 2.29 -12.90 -18.35
CA ARG A 61 1.12 -12.56 -19.17
C ARG A 61 0.85 -11.05 -19.22
N VAL A 62 1.61 -10.26 -18.47
CA VAL A 62 1.51 -8.81 -18.52
C VAL A 62 2.42 -8.29 -19.62
N ASN A 63 1.92 -7.37 -20.45
CA ASN A 63 2.59 -6.88 -21.65
C ASN A 63 3.70 -5.85 -21.35
N MET A 64 4.41 -6.04 -20.23
CA MET A 64 5.59 -5.25 -19.86
C MET A 64 6.52 -6.09 -18.98
N PRO A 65 7.84 -5.77 -18.96
CA PRO A 65 8.74 -6.32 -17.95
C PRO A 65 8.35 -5.90 -16.54
N ILE A 66 8.37 -6.83 -15.59
CA ILE A 66 8.14 -6.56 -14.17
C ILE A 66 9.42 -6.87 -13.40
N PHE A 67 9.96 -5.86 -12.73
CA PHE A 67 11.08 -5.97 -11.81
C PHE A 67 10.57 -6.25 -10.40
N ASN A 68 11.28 -7.09 -9.64
CA ASN A 68 10.74 -7.59 -8.39
C ASN A 68 11.67 -7.25 -7.22
N VAL A 69 11.14 -6.64 -6.18
CA VAL A 69 11.76 -6.45 -4.88
C VAL A 69 11.33 -7.60 -3.97
N MET A 70 12.22 -8.10 -3.13
CA MET A 70 11.90 -9.14 -2.16
C MET A 70 11.26 -8.53 -0.90
N GLY A 71 10.09 -9.05 -0.50
CA GLY A 71 9.39 -8.69 0.74
C GLY A 71 9.58 -9.73 1.85
N ASN A 72 9.05 -9.46 3.04
CA ASN A 72 9.19 -10.35 4.18
C ASN A 72 8.39 -11.65 4.02
N HIS A 73 7.25 -11.63 3.31
CA HIS A 73 6.49 -12.84 3.00
C HIS A 73 7.14 -13.70 1.91
N ASP A 74 8.11 -13.19 1.18
CA ASP A 74 8.87 -13.95 0.19
C ASP A 74 9.99 -14.81 0.82
N TYR A 75 10.22 -14.68 2.13
CA TYR A 75 11.03 -15.59 2.93
C TYR A 75 10.21 -16.85 3.24
N THR A 76 10.45 -17.88 2.50
CA THR A 76 9.53 -19.01 2.37
C THR A 76 10.00 -20.27 3.05
N TYR A 77 11.14 -20.22 3.69
CA TYR A 77 11.73 -21.35 4.36
C TYR A 77 11.91 -21.06 5.84
N TYR A 78 11.24 -21.84 6.69
CA TYR A 78 11.36 -21.76 8.14
C TYR A 78 11.97 -23.04 8.72
N ASN A 79 12.89 -22.89 9.63
CA ASN A 79 13.45 -24.04 10.35
C ASN A 79 12.67 -24.27 11.65
N THR A 80 12.24 -25.50 11.84
CA THR A 80 11.65 -25.94 13.12
C THR A 80 12.71 -26.27 14.17
N ASN A 81 14.00 -26.29 13.80
CA ASN A 81 15.12 -26.60 14.68
C ASN A 81 16.00 -25.36 14.85
N ALA A 82 15.58 -24.45 15.73
CA ALA A 82 16.23 -23.16 16.01
C ALA A 82 17.66 -23.25 16.59
N SER A 83 18.28 -24.40 16.66
CA SER A 83 19.58 -24.58 17.31
C SER A 83 20.81 -24.46 16.40
N ILE A 84 20.65 -24.15 15.12
CA ILE A 84 21.76 -24.35 14.14
C ILE A 84 22.42 -23.06 13.71
N ASP A 85 21.76 -21.89 13.82
CA ASP A 85 22.38 -20.64 13.35
C ASP A 85 21.95 -19.46 14.21
N THR A 86 22.90 -18.72 14.74
CA THR A 86 22.68 -17.58 15.65
C THR A 86 22.83 -16.22 14.95
N SER A 87 23.18 -16.20 13.66
CA SER A 87 23.34 -14.96 12.91
C SER A 87 22.14 -14.77 11.97
N PRO A 88 21.24 -13.83 12.23
CA PRO A 88 20.00 -13.69 11.51
C PRO A 88 20.16 -13.52 9.99
N GLU A 89 21.07 -12.64 9.56
CA GLU A 89 21.28 -12.35 8.14
C GLU A 89 22.08 -13.44 7.40
N SER A 90 22.98 -14.12 8.09
CA SER A 90 23.77 -15.23 7.54
C SER A 90 23.16 -16.59 7.82
N SER A 91 21.97 -16.65 8.39
CA SER A 91 21.31 -17.92 8.65
C SER A 91 21.07 -18.68 7.34
N THR A 92 21.30 -20.00 7.37
CA THR A 92 21.06 -20.86 6.22
C THR A 92 19.64 -20.70 5.67
N ILE A 93 18.68 -20.45 6.54
CA ILE A 93 17.27 -20.25 6.20
C ILE A 93 17.05 -18.99 5.37
N ASN A 94 17.63 -17.87 5.80
CA ASN A 94 17.52 -16.61 5.09
C ASN A 94 18.22 -16.69 3.76
N LEU A 95 19.41 -17.28 3.71
CA LEU A 95 20.16 -17.50 2.47
C LEU A 95 19.41 -18.42 1.50
N VAL A 96 18.79 -19.51 1.96
CA VAL A 96 17.99 -20.40 1.13
C VAL A 96 16.76 -19.67 0.59
N SER A 97 16.07 -18.86 1.41
CA SER A 97 14.93 -18.08 0.97
C SER A 97 15.32 -17.04 -0.09
N GLN A 98 16.42 -16.32 0.11
CA GLN A 98 16.95 -15.38 -0.87
C GLN A 98 17.31 -16.10 -2.19
N ARG A 99 18.00 -17.24 -2.13
CA ARG A 99 18.32 -18.04 -3.31
C ARG A 99 17.08 -18.57 -4.04
N SER A 100 16.05 -18.96 -3.30
CA SER A 100 14.78 -19.37 -3.89
C SER A 100 14.12 -18.22 -4.65
N PHE A 101 14.14 -17.02 -4.09
CA PHE A 101 13.65 -15.82 -4.77
C PHE A 101 14.49 -15.50 -6.02
N GLU A 102 15.81 -15.48 -5.89
CA GLU A 102 16.73 -15.20 -7.00
C GLU A 102 16.55 -16.15 -8.18
N ASN A 103 16.33 -17.43 -7.91
CA ASN A 103 16.12 -18.44 -8.95
C ASN A 103 14.84 -18.19 -9.78
N VAL A 104 13.85 -17.52 -9.22
CA VAL A 104 12.56 -17.29 -9.89
C VAL A 104 12.48 -15.87 -10.46
N PHE A 105 12.88 -14.87 -9.70
CA PHE A 105 12.64 -13.45 -10.01
C PHE A 105 13.90 -12.66 -10.35
N GLY A 106 15.08 -13.22 -10.15
CA GLY A 106 16.36 -12.54 -10.37
C GLY A 106 16.96 -11.94 -9.11
N PRO A 107 18.01 -11.12 -9.24
CA PRO A 107 18.77 -10.61 -8.10
C PRO A 107 17.90 -9.87 -7.07
N ILE A 108 18.26 -10.01 -5.79
CA ILE A 108 17.61 -9.29 -4.68
C ILE A 108 18.07 -7.83 -4.58
N ASN A 109 19.24 -7.50 -5.15
CA ASN A 109 19.77 -6.15 -5.25
C ASN A 109 20.25 -5.90 -6.67
N PHE A 110 19.71 -4.90 -7.35
CA PHE A 110 20.09 -4.53 -8.71
C PHE A 110 19.70 -3.08 -9.02
N SER A 111 20.34 -2.52 -10.05
CA SER A 111 20.00 -1.19 -10.55
C SER A 111 19.93 -1.18 -12.08
N PHE A 112 19.27 -0.19 -12.62
CA PHE A 112 19.17 0.06 -14.06
C PHE A 112 18.77 1.50 -14.37
N ASP A 113 19.17 1.96 -15.53
CA ASP A 113 18.80 3.29 -16.01
C ASP A 113 17.65 3.25 -17.01
N ARG A 114 16.79 4.25 -16.91
CA ARG A 114 15.79 4.59 -17.92
C ARG A 114 15.83 6.09 -18.18
N GLY A 115 16.44 6.48 -19.30
CA GLY A 115 16.75 7.87 -19.57
C GLY A 115 17.61 8.48 -18.47
N ASN A 116 17.15 9.58 -17.89
CA ASN A 116 17.85 10.28 -16.82
C ASN A 116 17.40 9.85 -15.41
N VAL A 117 16.79 8.68 -15.27
CA VAL A 117 16.35 8.11 -14.00
C VAL A 117 17.11 6.82 -13.71
N HIS A 118 17.75 6.78 -12.58
CA HIS A 118 18.46 5.61 -12.04
C HIS A 118 17.56 4.90 -11.03
N PHE A 119 17.13 3.69 -11.37
CA PHE A 119 16.31 2.85 -10.49
C PHE A 119 17.21 1.88 -9.74
N VAL A 120 17.02 1.81 -8.44
CA VAL A 120 17.70 0.87 -7.55
C VAL A 120 16.64 0.04 -6.86
N CYS A 121 16.66 -1.28 -7.05
CA CYS A 121 15.77 -2.22 -6.38
C CYS A 121 16.60 -3.01 -5.36
N MET A 122 16.20 -2.96 -4.08
CA MET A 122 16.96 -3.60 -3.01
C MET A 122 16.05 -4.31 -2.02
N LYS A 123 16.52 -5.45 -1.57
CA LYS A 123 16.01 -6.06 -0.34
C LYS A 123 16.34 -5.15 0.84
N ASN A 124 15.35 -4.92 1.71
CA ASN A 124 15.56 -4.19 2.96
C ASN A 124 14.87 -4.86 4.17
N ILE A 125 14.79 -6.18 4.14
CA ILE A 125 14.36 -6.98 5.28
C ILE A 125 15.62 -7.35 6.07
N TYR A 126 15.75 -6.83 7.26
CA TYR A 126 16.84 -7.11 8.17
C TYR A 126 16.35 -7.94 9.36
N PHE A 127 16.91 -9.12 9.55
CA PHE A 127 16.53 -10.00 10.66
C PHE A 127 17.46 -9.81 11.84
N GLU A 128 16.89 -9.51 13.02
CA GLU A 128 17.63 -9.42 14.27
C GLU A 128 17.77 -10.78 14.98
N SER A 129 16.83 -11.67 14.72
CA SER A 129 16.80 -12.99 15.36
C SER A 129 16.45 -14.10 14.38
N THR A 130 16.88 -15.30 14.71
CA THR A 130 16.54 -16.51 13.95
C THR A 130 15.06 -16.81 14.05
N PRO A 131 14.38 -17.22 12.96
CA PRO A 131 12.97 -17.61 12.99
C PRO A 131 12.69 -18.70 14.04
N GLN A 132 11.76 -18.43 14.94
CA GLN A 132 11.46 -19.34 16.07
C GLN A 132 10.18 -20.18 15.88
N SER A 133 9.36 -19.83 14.89
CA SER A 133 8.12 -20.57 14.64
C SER A 133 7.71 -20.54 13.17
N LYS A 134 6.82 -21.45 12.77
CA LYS A 134 6.26 -21.50 11.42
C LYS A 134 5.46 -20.24 11.00
N TRP A 135 5.10 -19.39 11.96
CA TRP A 135 4.33 -18.17 11.76
C TRP A 135 5.14 -16.90 11.99
N ASN A 136 6.37 -17.06 12.48
CA ASN A 136 7.26 -15.96 12.80
C ASN A 136 8.57 -16.20 12.07
N ALA A 137 8.82 -15.40 11.04
CA ALA A 137 10.07 -15.43 10.27
C ALA A 137 11.28 -14.91 11.06
N GLY A 138 11.16 -14.70 12.35
CA GLY A 138 12.09 -14.01 13.21
C GLY A 138 11.68 -12.55 13.39
N ASP A 139 12.32 -11.87 14.33
CA ASP A 139 12.14 -10.44 14.49
C ASP A 139 12.89 -9.75 13.35
N TYR A 140 12.18 -9.04 12.51
CA TYR A 140 12.74 -8.29 11.41
C TYR A 140 12.29 -6.83 11.44
N GLU A 141 13.09 -6.00 10.83
CA GLU A 141 12.78 -4.58 10.62
C GLU A 141 13.22 -4.13 9.22
N GLY A 142 12.83 -2.92 8.84
CA GLY A 142 13.37 -2.27 7.64
C GLY A 142 14.81 -1.81 7.90
N GLY A 143 15.76 -2.40 7.20
CA GLY A 143 17.18 -2.10 7.36
C GLY A 143 18.03 -2.71 6.25
N PHE A 144 19.30 -2.34 6.23
CA PHE A 144 20.28 -2.84 5.27
C PHE A 144 21.52 -3.32 6.03
N THR A 145 22.06 -4.45 5.61
CA THR A 145 23.38 -4.88 6.07
C THR A 145 24.45 -3.88 5.63
N ASP A 146 25.62 -3.90 6.25
CA ASP A 146 26.76 -3.07 5.81
C ASP A 146 27.17 -3.40 4.39
N ALA A 147 27.09 -4.65 3.96
CA ALA A 147 27.40 -5.07 2.60
C ALA A 147 26.41 -4.47 1.58
N GLU A 148 25.11 -4.49 1.86
CA GLU A 148 24.07 -3.89 1.03
C GLU A 148 24.22 -2.37 0.94
N TYR A 149 24.52 -1.72 2.08
CA TYR A 149 24.80 -0.29 2.09
C TYR A 149 26.03 0.05 1.25
N GLN A 150 27.13 -0.71 1.37
CA GLN A 150 28.34 -0.50 0.57
C GLN A 150 28.11 -0.74 -0.91
N TRP A 151 27.28 -1.73 -1.26
CA TRP A 151 26.87 -1.95 -2.64
C TRP A 151 26.13 -0.72 -3.20
N LEU A 152 25.17 -0.16 -2.44
CA LEU A 152 24.43 1.04 -2.83
C LEU A 152 25.37 2.26 -2.98
N VAL A 153 26.34 2.43 -2.06
CA VAL A 153 27.35 3.50 -2.16
C VAL A 153 28.12 3.40 -3.48
N GLN A 154 28.63 2.21 -3.80
CA GLN A 154 29.42 1.99 -5.03
C GLN A 154 28.60 2.19 -6.31
N ASP A 155 27.33 1.82 -6.30
CA ASP A 155 26.40 2.03 -7.40
C ASP A 155 26.14 3.52 -7.60
N LEU A 156 25.79 4.25 -6.54
CA LEU A 156 25.47 5.67 -6.60
C LEU A 156 26.71 6.57 -6.78
N GLU A 157 27.93 6.09 -6.47
CA GLU A 157 29.18 6.78 -6.83
C GLU A 157 29.39 6.86 -8.34
N LYS A 158 28.91 5.86 -9.09
CA LYS A 158 28.98 5.83 -10.56
C LYS A 158 27.81 6.58 -11.22
N THR A 159 26.76 6.89 -10.46
CA THR A 159 25.57 7.56 -10.96
C THR A 159 25.77 9.06 -11.01
N PRO A 160 25.61 9.70 -12.17
CA PRO A 160 25.71 11.16 -12.29
C PRO A 160 24.76 11.89 -11.34
N LYS A 161 25.23 12.91 -10.66
CA LYS A 161 24.40 13.68 -9.69
C LYS A 161 23.25 14.46 -10.33
N THR A 162 23.23 14.54 -11.66
CA THR A 162 22.14 15.12 -12.45
C THR A 162 20.98 14.14 -12.67
N MET A 163 21.19 12.85 -12.46
CA MET A 163 20.12 11.85 -12.57
C MET A 163 19.21 11.89 -11.36
N LYS A 164 17.95 11.54 -11.57
CA LYS A 164 17.03 11.22 -10.49
C LYS A 164 17.31 9.80 -9.99
N VAL A 165 17.36 9.62 -8.69
CA VAL A 165 17.45 8.29 -8.07
C VAL A 165 16.06 7.87 -7.56
N VAL A 166 15.63 6.68 -7.94
CA VAL A 166 14.42 6.02 -7.44
C VAL A 166 14.82 4.74 -6.73
N LEU A 167 14.77 4.75 -5.40
CA LEU A 167 15.01 3.55 -4.60
C LEU A 167 13.69 2.80 -4.40
N CYS A 168 13.66 1.53 -4.79
CA CYS A 168 12.53 0.62 -4.63
C CYS A 168 12.87 -0.42 -3.56
N VAL A 169 12.11 -0.42 -2.47
CA VAL A 169 12.29 -1.31 -1.31
C VAL A 169 10.94 -1.86 -0.86
N HIS A 170 10.95 -2.86 0.01
CA HIS A 170 9.70 -3.38 0.54
C HIS A 170 9.23 -2.60 1.76
N ILE A 171 10.03 -2.54 2.82
CA ILE A 171 9.66 -1.86 4.07
C ILE A 171 9.95 -0.36 3.96
N PRO A 172 9.01 0.53 4.33
CA PRO A 172 9.24 1.97 4.26
C PRO A 172 10.46 2.41 5.09
N ILE A 173 11.34 3.19 4.46
CA ILE A 173 12.53 3.73 5.15
C ILE A 173 12.19 4.96 5.99
N SER A 174 11.10 5.68 5.71
CA SER A 174 10.68 6.85 6.47
C SER A 174 10.18 6.50 7.87
N THR A 175 9.67 5.28 8.06
CA THR A 175 9.13 4.80 9.34
C THR A 175 10.02 3.78 10.03
N SER A 176 11.15 3.41 9.42
CA SER A 176 12.10 2.43 9.94
C SER A 176 13.31 3.11 10.60
N ASN A 177 13.85 2.45 11.62
CA ASN A 177 15.05 2.88 12.33
C ASN A 177 16.16 1.81 12.32
N GLY A 178 16.01 0.77 11.53
CA GLY A 178 16.94 -0.34 11.44
C GLY A 178 18.32 0.05 10.87
N PRO A 179 19.23 -0.93 10.78
CA PRO A 179 20.60 -0.70 10.36
C PRO A 179 20.72 0.05 9.04
N ASN A 180 21.60 1.02 8.99
CA ASN A 180 21.95 1.83 7.82
C ASN A 180 20.83 2.70 7.21
N ILE A 181 19.60 2.70 7.73
CA ILE A 181 18.49 3.52 7.22
C ILE A 181 18.86 5.00 7.14
N SER A 182 19.40 5.58 8.21
CA SER A 182 19.81 7.00 8.23
C SER A 182 20.93 7.30 7.23
N LYS A 183 21.88 6.36 7.02
CA LYS A 183 22.94 6.52 6.03
C LYS A 183 22.38 6.49 4.60
N VAL A 184 21.45 5.57 4.31
CA VAL A 184 20.78 5.49 3.01
C VAL A 184 19.99 6.77 2.71
N LYS A 185 19.21 7.28 3.66
CA LYS A 185 18.50 8.55 3.53
C LYS A 185 19.47 9.71 3.20
N ASN A 186 20.58 9.80 3.92
CA ASN A 186 21.58 10.84 3.69
C ASN A 186 22.26 10.70 2.32
N LEU A 187 22.53 9.47 1.88
CA LEU A 187 23.08 9.20 0.56
C LEU A 187 22.10 9.63 -0.56
N LEU A 188 20.83 9.29 -0.44
CA LEU A 188 19.79 9.72 -1.38
C LEU A 188 19.62 11.24 -1.42
N LYS A 189 19.68 11.92 -0.29
CA LYS A 189 19.63 13.40 -0.21
C LYS A 189 20.81 14.10 -0.89
N SER A 190 21.88 13.39 -1.22
CA SER A 190 23.00 13.92 -1.99
C SER A 190 22.68 14.11 -3.48
N PHE A 191 21.58 13.52 -3.96
CA PHE A 191 21.05 13.71 -5.29
C PHE A 191 19.92 14.75 -5.29
N THR A 192 19.55 15.21 -6.47
CA THR A 192 18.42 16.13 -6.62
C THR A 192 17.13 15.33 -6.79
N ASN A 193 16.12 15.58 -5.93
CA ASN A 193 14.79 14.99 -6.04
C ASN A 193 14.77 13.46 -6.07
N SER A 194 15.45 12.81 -5.14
CA SER A 194 15.35 11.35 -4.95
C SER A 194 13.98 10.94 -4.45
N ILE A 195 13.56 9.74 -4.85
CA ILE A 195 12.28 9.15 -4.47
C ILE A 195 12.52 7.76 -3.91
N VAL A 196 11.72 7.37 -2.93
CA VAL A 196 11.61 5.99 -2.46
C VAL A 196 10.21 5.48 -2.78
N PHE A 197 10.12 4.31 -3.39
CA PHE A 197 8.89 3.55 -3.52
C PHE A 197 8.96 2.35 -2.57
N SER A 198 7.94 2.23 -1.72
CA SER A 198 7.84 1.13 -0.75
C SER A 198 6.41 0.61 -0.62
N GLY A 199 6.25 -0.53 0.04
CA GLY A 199 4.98 -1.22 0.27
C GLY A 199 4.81 -1.61 1.73
N HIS A 200 4.58 -2.91 1.99
CA HIS A 200 4.56 -3.58 3.30
C HIS A 200 3.40 -3.19 4.24
N THR A 201 3.08 -1.91 4.34
CA THR A 201 2.18 -1.40 5.38
C THR A 201 0.70 -1.55 5.07
N HIS A 202 0.35 -1.91 3.84
CA HIS A 202 -1.03 -2.04 3.35
C HIS A 202 -1.86 -0.77 3.55
N TYR A 203 -1.23 0.40 3.34
CA TYR A 203 -1.90 1.70 3.26
C TYR A 203 -1.13 2.63 2.31
N GLN A 204 -1.81 3.65 1.82
CA GLN A 204 -1.21 4.72 1.02
C GLN A 204 -0.67 5.83 1.92
N ARG A 205 0.55 6.29 1.64
CA ARG A 205 1.11 7.46 2.30
C ARG A 205 2.25 8.06 1.51
N THR A 206 2.29 9.39 1.40
CA THR A 206 3.48 10.12 0.97
C THR A 206 4.14 10.78 2.18
N VAL A 207 5.46 10.61 2.33
CA VAL A 207 6.26 11.20 3.41
C VAL A 207 7.35 12.06 2.79
N TYR A 208 7.32 13.36 3.08
CA TYR A 208 8.34 14.30 2.61
C TYR A 208 9.45 14.46 3.63
N GLU A 209 10.69 14.21 3.24
CA GLU A 209 11.89 14.43 4.05
C GLU A 209 12.69 15.64 3.54
N GLY A 210 12.12 16.81 3.73
CA GLY A 210 12.61 18.05 3.15
C GLY A 210 12.37 18.14 1.64
N ASN A 211 13.21 18.90 0.93
CA ASN A 211 12.98 19.20 -0.47
C ASN A 211 13.67 18.23 -1.46
N ARG A 212 14.46 17.28 -0.96
CA ARG A 212 15.31 16.43 -1.80
C ARG A 212 14.97 14.96 -1.77
N LEU A 213 14.14 14.55 -0.85
CA LEU A 213 13.73 13.15 -0.69
C LEU A 213 12.28 13.09 -0.28
N TYR A 214 11.52 12.25 -0.93
CA TYR A 214 10.23 11.82 -0.42
C TYR A 214 10.05 10.31 -0.64
N GLU A 215 9.23 9.71 0.16
CA GLU A 215 8.85 8.32 0.03
C GLU A 215 7.36 8.23 -0.25
N GLN A 216 7.01 7.43 -1.23
CA GLN A 216 5.64 7.03 -1.51
C GLN A 216 5.47 5.57 -1.11
N ILE A 217 4.66 5.36 -0.09
CA ILE A 217 4.26 4.06 0.42
C ILE A 217 3.00 3.65 -0.32
N HIS A 218 3.05 2.51 -0.99
CA HIS A 218 1.97 2.02 -1.84
C HIS A 218 1.14 0.98 -1.12
N ALA A 219 -0.17 1.06 -1.29
CA ALA A 219 -1.10 0.03 -0.86
C ALA A 219 -0.91 -1.27 -1.66
N ALA A 220 -1.42 -2.36 -1.15
CA ALA A 220 -1.23 -3.66 -1.74
C ALA A 220 -2.23 -3.92 -2.88
N VAL A 221 -1.75 -4.52 -3.96
CA VAL A 221 -2.61 -5.00 -5.06
C VAL A 221 -3.57 -6.09 -4.59
N CYS A 222 -3.21 -6.79 -3.53
CA CYS A 222 -3.99 -7.90 -2.98
C CYS A 222 -5.07 -7.48 -1.99
N GLY A 223 -5.16 -6.20 -1.65
CA GLY A 223 -5.98 -5.73 -0.54
C GLY A 223 -5.41 -6.14 0.82
N GLN A 224 -6.14 -5.86 1.87
CA GLN A 224 -5.69 -6.13 3.23
C GLN A 224 -5.48 -7.64 3.45
N TRP A 225 -4.23 -8.03 3.71
CA TRP A 225 -3.84 -9.39 4.08
C TRP A 225 -4.34 -10.49 3.13
N TRP A 226 -4.39 -10.21 1.80
CA TRP A 226 -4.79 -11.16 0.75
C TRP A 226 -6.24 -11.67 0.83
N TRP A 227 -7.08 -11.14 1.71
CA TRP A 227 -8.46 -11.60 1.88
C TRP A 227 -9.50 -10.48 1.71
N SER A 228 -9.08 -9.26 1.46
CA SER A 228 -9.94 -8.11 1.24
C SER A 228 -9.79 -7.54 -0.18
N ARG A 229 -10.78 -6.79 -0.63
CA ARG A 229 -10.75 -6.04 -1.89
C ARG A 229 -10.42 -4.56 -1.68
N ILE A 230 -10.21 -4.17 -0.44
CA ILE A 230 -9.78 -2.82 -0.06
C ILE A 230 -8.72 -2.91 1.04
N GLU A 231 -7.97 -1.84 1.19
CA GLU A 231 -6.99 -1.70 2.26
C GLU A 231 -7.64 -1.24 3.57
N GLY A 232 -6.89 -1.32 4.67
CA GLY A 232 -7.36 -0.88 5.97
C GLY A 232 -7.60 0.62 6.07
N ASP A 233 -6.93 1.42 5.25
CA ASP A 233 -7.12 2.86 5.11
C ASP A 233 -8.29 3.25 4.19
N GLY A 234 -9.00 2.27 3.64
CA GLY A 234 -10.14 2.45 2.76
C GLY A 234 -9.82 2.60 1.28
N CYS A 235 -8.54 2.60 0.90
CA CYS A 235 -8.17 2.57 -0.52
C CYS A 235 -8.64 1.27 -1.17
N PRO A 236 -9.06 1.29 -2.43
CA PRO A 236 -9.13 0.07 -3.22
C PRO A 236 -7.77 -0.61 -3.28
N ASN A 237 -7.72 -1.92 -3.45
CA ASN A 237 -6.48 -2.54 -3.91
C ASN A 237 -6.12 -2.02 -5.29
N GLY A 238 -4.84 -1.81 -5.58
CA GLY A 238 -4.46 -1.16 -6.82
C GLY A 238 -2.96 -0.93 -6.98
N TYR A 239 -2.63 -0.10 -7.95
CA TYR A 239 -1.27 0.27 -8.30
C TYR A 239 -1.19 1.74 -8.73
N THR A 240 0.01 2.31 -8.73
CA THR A 240 0.23 3.69 -9.19
C THR A 240 1.02 3.68 -10.49
N ILE A 241 0.63 4.53 -11.43
CA ILE A 241 1.37 4.79 -12.66
C ILE A 241 2.12 6.10 -12.50
N HIS A 242 3.39 6.11 -12.88
CA HIS A 242 4.25 7.29 -12.88
C HIS A 242 4.78 7.56 -14.27
N TYR A 243 4.64 8.80 -14.75
CA TYR A 243 5.21 9.25 -16.01
C TYR A 243 6.47 10.08 -15.77
N PHE A 244 7.60 9.50 -16.12
CA PHE A 244 8.87 10.22 -16.05
C PHE A 244 9.16 10.92 -17.37
N LYS A 245 9.60 12.19 -17.28
CA LYS A 245 10.20 12.91 -18.38
C LYS A 245 11.46 13.61 -17.88
N ASP A 246 12.58 13.27 -18.47
CA ASP A 246 13.91 13.62 -17.96
C ASP A 246 14.08 13.14 -16.51
N THR A 247 14.25 14.05 -15.56
CA THR A 247 14.37 13.75 -14.13
C THR A 247 13.08 14.01 -13.34
N ASP A 248 12.00 14.42 -14.01
CA ASP A 248 10.75 14.79 -13.33
C ASP A 248 9.68 13.71 -13.48
N ILE A 249 8.85 13.56 -12.46
CA ILE A 249 7.55 12.93 -12.62
C ILE A 249 6.60 14.00 -13.13
N LYS A 250 6.08 13.81 -14.32
CA LYS A 250 5.17 14.75 -14.98
C LYS A 250 3.70 14.43 -14.71
N ASP A 251 3.44 13.20 -14.36
CA ASP A 251 2.11 12.75 -14.00
C ASP A 251 2.23 11.48 -13.15
N ALA A 252 1.36 11.32 -12.17
CA ALA A 252 1.22 10.08 -11.42
C ALA A 252 -0.22 9.95 -10.92
N TYR A 253 -0.79 8.77 -11.07
CA TYR A 253 -2.14 8.50 -10.60
C TYR A 253 -2.31 7.07 -10.13
N PHE A 254 -3.16 6.90 -9.15
CA PHE A 254 -3.54 5.60 -8.62
C PHE A 254 -4.64 4.98 -9.49
N ILE A 255 -4.61 3.65 -9.60
CA ILE A 255 -5.66 2.88 -10.24
C ILE A 255 -6.12 1.78 -9.31
N GLY A 256 -7.37 1.84 -8.90
CA GLY A 256 -8.03 0.75 -8.19
C GLY A 256 -8.34 -0.42 -9.13
N VAL A 257 -7.99 -1.63 -8.70
CA VAL A 257 -8.26 -2.87 -9.45
C VAL A 257 -9.50 -3.55 -8.90
N ASN A 258 -10.52 -3.72 -9.75
CA ASN A 258 -11.74 -4.45 -9.40
C ASN A 258 -12.26 -5.17 -10.65
N GLU A 259 -12.27 -6.50 -10.63
CA GLU A 259 -12.91 -7.36 -11.66
C GLU A 259 -12.65 -6.93 -13.12
N GLY A 260 -11.38 -6.57 -13.43
CA GLY A 260 -10.99 -6.12 -14.76
C GLY A 260 -11.37 -4.68 -15.11
N MET A 261 -11.95 -3.93 -14.19
CA MET A 261 -12.26 -2.51 -14.39
C MET A 261 -11.06 -1.64 -14.05
N ASN A 262 -10.70 -0.79 -14.98
CA ASN A 262 -9.75 0.29 -14.73
C ASN A 262 -10.52 1.49 -14.14
N ILE A 263 -10.28 1.80 -12.87
CA ILE A 263 -11.05 2.82 -12.14
C ILE A 263 -10.16 4.05 -11.89
N ARG A 264 -9.57 4.63 -12.94
CA ARG A 264 -8.75 5.85 -12.81
C ARG A 264 -9.52 7.00 -12.16
N ASP A 265 -10.79 7.16 -12.48
CA ASP A 265 -11.58 8.30 -12.01
C ASP A 265 -12.09 8.12 -10.57
N TYR A 266 -12.00 6.91 -10.02
CA TYR A 266 -12.39 6.62 -8.64
C TYR A 266 -11.21 6.85 -7.68
N GLN A 267 -11.00 8.11 -7.30
CA GLN A 267 -9.86 8.53 -6.49
C GLN A 267 -10.24 8.90 -5.05
N MET A 268 -11.53 8.92 -4.73
CA MET A 268 -11.96 9.29 -3.38
C MET A 268 -13.31 8.67 -3.01
N ARG A 269 -13.60 8.71 -1.72
CA ARG A 269 -14.90 8.36 -1.15
C ARG A 269 -15.30 9.38 -0.11
N ILE A 270 -16.58 9.78 -0.14
CA ILE A 270 -17.15 10.76 0.80
C ILE A 270 -18.09 10.02 1.74
N TYR A 271 -17.95 10.24 3.04
CA TYR A 271 -18.81 9.66 4.06
C TYR A 271 -19.57 10.73 4.83
N LYS A 272 -20.82 10.48 5.18
CA LYS A 272 -21.50 11.21 6.23
C LYS A 272 -20.77 10.99 7.57
N GLY A 273 -20.60 12.05 8.37
CA GLY A 273 -19.85 11.99 9.61
C GLY A 273 -20.50 11.13 10.70
N ASN A 274 -21.82 11.02 10.70
CA ASN A 274 -22.59 10.16 11.60
C ASN A 274 -22.85 8.75 11.04
N LEU A 275 -22.09 8.32 10.04
CA LEU A 275 -22.21 7.03 9.41
C LEU A 275 -22.16 5.92 10.46
N ARG A 276 -23.17 5.07 10.47
CA ARG A 276 -23.18 3.84 11.24
C ARG A 276 -22.80 2.70 10.34
N THR A 277 -21.70 2.06 10.65
CA THR A 277 -21.37 0.76 10.09
C THR A 277 -21.86 -0.28 11.07
N GLY A 278 -22.92 -0.97 10.74
CA GLY A 278 -23.53 -1.89 11.70
C GLY A 278 -24.09 -3.10 10.99
N GLY A 279 -24.21 -4.14 11.71
CA GLY A 279 -24.81 -5.41 11.39
C GLY A 279 -24.60 -6.29 12.60
N LYS A 280 -24.96 -7.55 12.53
CA LYS A 280 -24.74 -8.45 13.67
C LYS A 280 -23.27 -8.60 14.11
N TYR A 281 -22.31 -7.99 13.37
CA TYR A 281 -20.88 -8.18 13.59
C TYR A 281 -20.13 -6.94 14.02
N ALA A 282 -20.62 -5.72 13.75
CA ALA A 282 -19.96 -4.51 14.20
C ALA A 282 -20.91 -3.31 14.18
N TYR A 283 -20.92 -2.57 15.27
CA TYR A 283 -21.58 -1.27 15.36
C TYR A 283 -20.50 -0.23 15.56
N PHE A 284 -19.98 0.30 14.46
CA PHE A 284 -19.12 1.45 14.52
C PHE A 284 -19.96 2.69 14.32
N GLN A 285 -19.86 3.62 15.22
CA GLN A 285 -20.45 4.93 15.07
C GLN A 285 -19.30 5.93 15.03
N GLN A 286 -19.23 6.69 13.96
CA GLN A 286 -18.35 7.83 13.93
C GLN A 286 -18.87 8.90 14.87
N SER A 287 -17.98 9.53 15.63
CA SER A 287 -18.31 10.57 16.60
C SER A 287 -18.40 11.96 15.96
N HIS A 288 -18.69 12.04 14.67
CA HIS A 288 -18.85 13.29 13.95
C HIS A 288 -20.33 13.71 13.88
N GLY A 289 -20.56 15.01 13.74
CA GLY A 289 -21.92 15.55 13.62
C GLY A 289 -22.60 15.14 12.31
N GLU A 290 -23.93 15.29 12.31
CA GLU A 290 -24.75 14.96 11.11
C GLU A 290 -24.44 15.82 9.90
N ASN A 291 -23.92 17.04 10.12
CA ASN A 291 -23.48 17.97 9.07
C ASN A 291 -21.99 17.87 8.75
N GLU A 292 -21.27 16.93 9.36
CA GLU A 292 -19.86 16.69 9.05
C GLU A 292 -19.72 15.60 7.98
N TYR A 293 -18.69 15.73 7.16
CA TYR A 293 -18.34 14.79 6.10
C TYR A 293 -16.87 14.44 6.21
N LEU A 294 -16.55 13.17 5.98
CA LEU A 294 -15.18 12.69 5.83
C LEU A 294 -14.92 12.40 4.37
N ILE A 295 -13.76 12.84 3.89
CA ILE A 295 -13.36 12.71 2.50
C ILE A 295 -12.05 11.94 2.49
N ASN A 296 -12.10 10.70 2.03
CA ASN A 296 -10.95 9.83 1.85
C ASN A 296 -10.46 9.96 0.42
N VAL A 297 -9.34 10.64 0.19
CA VAL A 297 -8.68 10.77 -1.13
C VAL A 297 -7.54 9.77 -1.19
N PHE A 298 -7.70 8.67 -1.93
CA PHE A 298 -6.93 7.44 -1.79
C PHE A 298 -5.39 7.57 -1.93
N ASN A 299 -4.91 8.49 -2.72
CA ASN A 299 -3.47 8.78 -2.86
C ASN A 299 -3.13 10.21 -2.44
N GLY A 300 -4.04 10.83 -1.66
CA GLY A 300 -3.91 12.22 -1.26
C GLY A 300 -2.82 12.45 -0.22
N ASP A 301 -2.24 13.63 -0.27
CA ASP A 301 -1.25 14.11 0.70
C ASP A 301 -1.41 15.61 0.94
N GLU A 302 -0.51 16.21 1.73
CA GLU A 302 -0.54 17.63 2.09
C GLU A 302 -0.41 18.60 0.89
N LYS A 303 0.00 18.13 -0.28
CA LYS A 303 0.14 18.95 -1.50
C LYS A 303 -1.10 18.96 -2.38
N TRP A 304 -2.05 18.08 -2.10
CA TRP A 304 -3.30 18.05 -2.83
C TRP A 304 -4.18 19.25 -2.45
N LYS A 305 -4.94 19.75 -3.42
CA LYS A 305 -5.90 20.84 -3.21
C LYS A 305 -7.31 20.30 -3.26
N ILE A 306 -7.95 20.24 -2.10
CA ILE A 306 -9.31 19.71 -2.00
C ILE A 306 -10.29 20.88 -1.87
N LYS A 307 -11.35 20.85 -2.69
CA LYS A 307 -12.42 21.86 -2.70
C LYS A 307 -13.77 21.20 -2.47
N VAL A 308 -14.60 21.83 -1.69
CA VAL A 308 -15.98 21.39 -1.44
C VAL A 308 -16.95 22.39 -2.03
N TYR A 309 -17.98 21.86 -2.67
CA TYR A 309 -19.10 22.61 -3.21
C TYR A 309 -20.38 22.13 -2.53
N GLU A 310 -21.24 23.07 -2.15
CA GLU A 310 -22.57 22.84 -1.64
C GLU A 310 -23.61 23.35 -2.65
N ASN A 311 -24.52 22.47 -3.09
CA ASN A 311 -25.51 22.79 -4.14
C ASN A 311 -24.88 23.39 -5.41
N GLY A 312 -23.68 22.95 -5.77
CA GLY A 312 -22.93 23.43 -6.96
C GLY A 312 -22.16 24.74 -6.73
N VAL A 313 -22.26 25.37 -5.57
CA VAL A 313 -21.53 26.59 -5.21
C VAL A 313 -20.30 26.23 -4.38
N TYR A 314 -19.15 26.82 -4.73
CA TYR A 314 -17.92 26.65 -3.97
C TYR A 314 -18.13 27.11 -2.51
N ALA A 315 -17.92 26.18 -1.57
CA ALA A 315 -18.13 26.42 -0.14
C ALA A 315 -16.82 26.56 0.65
N GLY A 316 -15.73 25.95 0.19
CA GLY A 316 -14.45 26.10 0.87
C GLY A 316 -13.51 24.89 0.70
N GLN A 317 -12.47 24.87 1.53
CA GLN A 317 -11.51 23.77 1.59
C GLN A 317 -11.73 22.97 2.88
N PRO A 318 -11.76 21.63 2.81
CA PRO A 318 -11.87 20.80 4.00
C PRO A 318 -10.55 20.79 4.78
N THR A 319 -10.62 20.45 6.04
CA THR A 319 -9.44 20.30 6.90
C THR A 319 -8.84 18.93 6.75
N TRP A 320 -7.54 18.85 6.42
CA TRP A 320 -6.79 17.60 6.47
C TRP A 320 -6.67 17.09 7.90
N ILE A 321 -7.04 15.84 8.12
CA ILE A 321 -7.07 15.23 9.46
C ILE A 321 -6.26 13.91 9.47
N PRO A 322 -4.93 13.99 9.37
CA PRO A 322 -4.09 12.79 9.38
C PRO A 322 -4.16 12.04 10.72
N THR A 323 -4.78 12.66 11.74
CA THR A 323 -4.98 12.07 13.06
C THR A 323 -6.38 12.40 13.56
N ASN A 324 -7.13 11.40 14.02
CA ASN A 324 -8.48 11.63 14.52
C ASN A 324 -8.82 10.74 15.73
N LYS A 325 -9.73 11.23 16.59
CA LYS A 325 -10.31 10.44 17.69
C LYS A 325 -11.63 9.84 17.25
N TYR A 326 -11.78 8.54 17.40
CA TYR A 326 -13.03 7.86 17.18
C TYR A 326 -13.49 7.15 18.46
N THR A 327 -14.78 7.25 18.74
CA THR A 327 -15.44 6.45 19.75
C THR A 327 -16.33 5.45 19.02
N PHE A 328 -16.23 4.19 19.36
CA PHE A 328 -17.06 3.16 18.75
C PHE A 328 -17.61 2.21 19.78
N ASN A 329 -18.79 1.69 19.51
CA ASN A 329 -19.42 0.64 20.29
C ASN A 329 -19.27 -0.68 19.56
N THR A 330 -18.70 -1.67 20.23
CA THR A 330 -18.64 -3.03 19.66
C THR A 330 -19.91 -3.78 20.00
N GLY A 331 -20.72 -4.03 18.97
CA GLY A 331 -21.81 -4.99 18.88
C GLY A 331 -22.46 -5.46 20.20
N SER A 332 -22.59 -6.76 20.33
CA SER A 332 -23.31 -7.43 21.42
C SER A 332 -22.75 -7.23 22.84
N SER A 333 -21.56 -6.68 23.00
CA SER A 333 -20.97 -6.44 24.33
C SER A 333 -21.24 -5.06 24.90
N GLY A 334 -21.74 -4.12 24.09
CA GLY A 334 -22.02 -2.74 24.53
C GLY A 334 -20.79 -1.97 25.00
N GLN A 335 -19.60 -2.48 24.79
CA GLN A 335 -18.36 -1.80 25.20
C GLN A 335 -18.04 -0.64 24.26
N THR A 336 -17.73 0.50 24.86
CA THR A 336 -17.27 1.70 24.15
C THR A 336 -15.76 1.70 24.12
N HIS A 337 -15.19 1.78 22.94
CA HIS A 337 -13.75 1.90 22.75
C HIS A 337 -13.42 3.27 22.18
N THR A 338 -12.40 3.90 22.74
CA THR A 338 -11.86 5.17 22.24
C THR A 338 -10.49 4.92 21.63
N ILE A 339 -10.34 5.23 20.35
CA ILE A 339 -9.04 5.18 19.71
C ILE A 339 -8.29 6.48 19.97
N PRO A 340 -7.00 6.43 20.32
CA PRO A 340 -6.20 7.61 20.58
C PRO A 340 -6.17 8.57 19.40
N SER A 341 -6.00 9.86 19.69
CA SER A 341 -5.99 10.95 18.70
C SER A 341 -4.82 10.93 17.69
N SER A 342 -3.93 9.97 17.81
CA SER A 342 -2.75 9.84 16.94
C SER A 342 -2.97 8.96 15.70
N SER A 343 -4.17 8.39 15.53
CA SER A 343 -4.49 7.54 14.39
C SER A 343 -5.81 7.97 13.76
N SER A 344 -5.81 8.30 12.49
CA SER A 344 -7.02 8.33 11.70
C SER A 344 -7.23 6.99 11.03
N GLN A 345 -8.48 6.54 10.97
CA GLN A 345 -8.84 5.25 10.39
C GLN A 345 -10.05 5.44 9.49
N ASP A 346 -10.17 4.58 8.49
CA ASP A 346 -11.37 4.52 7.67
C ASP A 346 -12.37 3.53 8.28
N TRP A 347 -13.40 4.06 8.93
CA TRP A 347 -14.41 3.25 9.62
C TRP A 347 -15.29 2.43 8.70
N TRP A 348 -15.48 2.90 7.48
CA TRP A 348 -16.21 2.15 6.46
C TRP A 348 -15.41 0.91 6.05
N ALA A 349 -14.09 1.05 5.87
CA ALA A 349 -13.21 -0.09 5.62
C ALA A 349 -13.17 -1.08 6.79
N ILE A 350 -13.10 -0.58 8.03
CA ILE A 350 -13.15 -1.42 9.23
C ILE A 350 -14.47 -2.21 9.27
N GLY A 351 -15.59 -1.52 9.05
CA GLY A 351 -16.91 -2.15 8.98
C GLY A 351 -17.00 -3.22 7.88
N TYR A 352 -16.41 -2.97 6.73
CA TYR A 352 -16.31 -3.94 5.64
C TYR A 352 -15.50 -5.17 6.06
N HIS A 353 -14.32 -4.98 6.64
CA HIS A 353 -13.46 -6.08 7.04
C HIS A 353 -14.09 -6.97 8.12
N ILE A 354 -14.78 -6.38 9.08
CA ILE A 354 -15.47 -7.11 10.15
C ILE A 354 -16.79 -7.71 9.67
N GLY A 355 -17.62 -6.90 9.00
CA GLY A 355 -18.98 -7.27 8.64
C GLY A 355 -19.06 -8.18 7.41
N VAL A 356 -18.33 -7.87 6.36
CA VAL A 356 -18.36 -8.60 5.08
C VAL A 356 -17.29 -9.68 5.03
N CYS A 357 -16.03 -9.32 5.28
CA CYS A 357 -14.93 -10.29 5.24
C CYS A 357 -14.91 -11.23 6.45
N LYS A 358 -15.70 -10.96 7.49
CA LYS A 358 -15.80 -11.77 8.72
C LYS A 358 -14.45 -11.99 9.41
N ARG A 359 -13.59 -11.01 9.35
CA ARG A 359 -12.23 -11.06 9.90
C ARG A 359 -12.13 -10.18 11.14
N GLY A 360 -11.79 -10.84 12.25
CA GLY A 360 -11.56 -10.23 13.55
C GLY A 360 -12.83 -9.82 14.29
N THR A 361 -12.84 -10.05 15.58
CA THR A 361 -13.85 -9.53 16.51
C THR A 361 -13.30 -8.40 17.36
N SER A 362 -11.98 -8.23 17.39
CA SER A 362 -11.27 -7.28 18.25
C SER A 362 -10.62 -6.11 17.51
N GLY A 363 -10.72 -6.04 16.20
CA GLY A 363 -10.35 -4.88 15.41
C GLY A 363 -8.85 -4.52 15.34
N SER A 364 -7.99 -5.09 16.16
CA SER A 364 -6.60 -4.65 16.25
C SER A 364 -5.74 -4.99 15.03
N SER A 365 -6.04 -6.08 14.33
CA SER A 365 -5.25 -6.55 13.18
C SER A 365 -5.65 -5.91 11.84
N TYR A 366 -6.75 -5.15 11.81
CA TYR A 366 -7.34 -4.62 10.57
C TYR A 366 -7.47 -3.11 10.60
N GLN A 367 -7.02 -2.49 11.67
CA GLN A 367 -6.99 -1.06 11.85
C GLN A 367 -5.68 -0.54 11.27
N THR A 368 -5.77 0.12 10.14
CA THR A 368 -4.63 0.79 9.52
C THR A 368 -4.83 2.29 9.62
N ASN A 369 -3.76 3.01 9.90
CA ASN A 369 -3.79 4.47 9.89
C ASN A 369 -4.12 4.97 8.49
N ASN A 370 -5.03 5.95 8.42
CA ASN A 370 -5.32 6.68 7.20
C ASN A 370 -4.61 8.03 7.26
N TYR A 371 -3.79 8.33 6.26
CA TYR A 371 -3.01 9.58 6.17
C TYR A 371 -3.55 10.55 5.13
N HIS A 372 -4.66 10.20 4.48
CA HIS A 372 -5.26 10.93 3.36
C HIS A 372 -6.76 11.17 3.56
N MET A 373 -7.13 11.52 4.80
CA MET A 373 -8.49 11.87 5.19
C MET A 373 -8.62 13.38 5.42
N TRP A 374 -9.70 13.96 4.90
CA TRP A 374 -10.12 15.34 5.17
C TRP A 374 -11.50 15.38 5.82
N LYS A 375 -11.76 16.45 6.55
CA LYS A 375 -13.05 16.71 7.18
C LYS A 375 -13.65 18.02 6.68
N TRP A 376 -14.92 17.99 6.33
CA TRP A 376 -15.75 19.13 5.99
C TRP A 376 -16.93 19.22 6.94
N THR A 377 -17.27 20.44 7.39
CA THR A 377 -18.52 20.73 8.10
C THR A 377 -19.39 21.55 7.17
N ALA A 378 -20.50 20.97 6.74
CA ALA A 378 -21.40 21.62 5.79
C ALA A 378 -22.02 22.89 6.41
N ILE A 379 -22.05 23.94 5.61
CA ILE A 379 -22.70 25.21 5.92
C ILE A 379 -24.22 25.01 5.89
N ASP A 380 -24.71 24.34 4.86
CA ASP A 380 -26.08 23.86 4.75
C ASP A 380 -26.13 22.34 4.99
N PRO A 381 -26.70 21.86 6.11
CA PRO A 381 -26.79 20.42 6.41
C PRO A 381 -27.56 19.59 5.37
N THR A 382 -28.34 20.25 4.52
CA THR A 382 -29.17 19.61 3.48
C THR A 382 -28.55 19.69 2.09
N ALA A 383 -27.40 20.37 1.95
CA ALA A 383 -26.77 20.58 0.67
C ALA A 383 -26.31 19.26 0.03
N LYS A 384 -26.41 19.23 -1.28
CA LYS A 384 -25.67 18.26 -2.09
C LYS A 384 -24.19 18.60 -2.04
N ILE A 385 -23.37 17.66 -1.59
CA ILE A 385 -21.92 17.82 -1.51
C ILE A 385 -21.28 17.30 -2.79
N LYS A 386 -20.40 18.12 -3.37
CA LYS A 386 -19.46 17.75 -4.41
C LYS A 386 -18.06 18.06 -3.93
N VAL A 387 -17.13 17.14 -4.14
CA VAL A 387 -15.71 17.31 -3.86
C VAL A 387 -14.91 17.32 -5.15
N GLU A 388 -13.99 18.25 -5.26
CA GLU A 388 -12.93 18.27 -6.28
C GLU A 388 -11.59 18.11 -5.58
N ALA A 389 -10.78 17.16 -6.04
CA ALA A 389 -9.43 16.92 -5.56
C ALA A 389 -8.44 17.11 -6.72
N GLU A 390 -7.58 18.13 -6.63
CA GLU A 390 -6.52 18.41 -7.59
C GLU A 390 -5.21 17.85 -7.03
N ASP A 391 -4.57 16.95 -7.77
CA ASP A 391 -3.28 16.38 -7.41
C ASP A 391 -2.12 17.34 -7.70
N PRO A 392 -0.88 17.06 -7.26
CA PRO A 392 0.29 17.90 -7.54
C PRO A 392 0.65 18.04 -9.02
N TYR A 393 0.07 17.23 -9.89
CA TYR A 393 0.32 17.23 -11.33
C TYR A 393 -0.76 17.98 -12.12
N GLY A 394 -1.82 18.43 -11.43
CA GLY A 394 -2.93 19.17 -12.03
C GLY A 394 -4.09 18.30 -12.52
N ASN A 395 -4.09 17.01 -12.25
CA ASN A 395 -5.27 16.19 -12.50
C ASN A 395 -6.36 16.53 -11.47
N VAL A 396 -7.58 16.70 -11.96
CA VAL A 396 -8.74 17.02 -11.11
C VAL A 396 -9.72 15.84 -11.13
N TYR A 397 -10.00 15.32 -9.96
CA TYR A 397 -10.95 14.25 -9.73
C TYR A 397 -12.16 14.78 -8.99
N THR A 398 -13.35 14.29 -9.33
CA THR A 398 -14.60 14.76 -8.73
C THR A 398 -15.41 13.61 -8.15
N CYS A 399 -16.09 13.86 -7.05
CA CYS A 399 -17.01 12.91 -6.44
C CYS A 399 -18.24 13.65 -5.89
N GLU A 400 -19.42 13.13 -6.19
CA GLU A 400 -20.71 13.59 -5.66
C GLU A 400 -21.43 12.49 -4.88
N ASP A 401 -20.91 11.25 -4.97
CA ASP A 401 -21.49 10.10 -4.31
C ASP A 401 -21.10 10.08 -2.84
N VAL A 402 -22.06 10.40 -1.98
CA VAL A 402 -21.87 10.39 -0.53
C VAL A 402 -22.39 9.08 0.05
N VAL A 403 -21.54 8.35 0.74
CA VAL A 403 -21.94 7.17 1.49
C VAL A 403 -22.73 7.62 2.72
N THR A 404 -24.01 7.30 2.74
CA THR A 404 -24.93 7.64 3.83
C THR A 404 -25.35 6.42 4.65
N ASP A 405 -25.07 5.22 4.15
CA ASP A 405 -25.33 3.94 4.82
C ASP A 405 -24.05 3.10 4.82
N GLY A 406 -23.51 2.88 6.00
CA GLY A 406 -22.29 2.09 6.19
C GLY A 406 -22.41 0.60 5.87
N LEU A 407 -23.64 0.11 5.63
CA LEU A 407 -23.91 -1.29 5.25
C LEU A 407 -24.00 -1.48 3.75
N ASN A 408 -24.14 -0.40 2.98
CA ASN A 408 -24.26 -0.47 1.53
C ASN A 408 -22.90 -0.37 0.86
N TYR A 409 -22.25 -1.51 0.72
CA TYR A 409 -20.99 -1.63 -0.02
C TYR A 409 -21.25 -1.76 -1.52
N PRO A 410 -20.38 -1.22 -2.38
CA PRO A 410 -20.43 -1.43 -3.81
C PRO A 410 -20.40 -2.92 -4.18
N ASP A 411 -21.04 -3.29 -5.28
CA ASP A 411 -21.17 -4.70 -5.67
C ASP A 411 -19.82 -5.40 -5.86
N TYR A 412 -18.83 -4.70 -6.38
CA TYR A 412 -17.49 -5.24 -6.60
C TYR A 412 -16.74 -5.69 -5.33
N ILE A 413 -17.17 -5.22 -4.13
CA ILE A 413 -16.59 -5.66 -2.86
C ILE A 413 -17.55 -6.51 -2.03
N LYS A 414 -18.80 -6.69 -2.47
CA LYS A 414 -19.82 -7.49 -1.73
C LYS A 414 -19.52 -8.97 -1.68
N SER A 415 -18.80 -9.51 -2.65
CA SER A 415 -18.38 -10.90 -2.63
C SER A 415 -17.19 -11.03 -1.67
N PRO A 416 -17.39 -11.58 -0.46
CA PRO A 416 -16.26 -11.85 0.41
C PRO A 416 -15.39 -12.90 -0.28
N LEU A 417 -14.08 -12.72 -0.18
CA LEU A 417 -13.17 -13.78 -0.60
C LEU A 417 -13.43 -15.01 0.28
N THR A 418 -13.87 -16.08 -0.32
CA THR A 418 -14.04 -17.34 0.38
C THR A 418 -12.66 -17.85 0.76
N ILE A 419 -12.35 -17.80 2.05
CA ILE A 419 -11.10 -18.36 2.58
C ILE A 419 -11.48 -19.74 3.10
N PHE A 420 -10.98 -20.73 2.43
CA PHE A 420 -11.00 -22.10 2.90
C PHE A 420 -9.75 -22.41 3.74
#